data_204096a10ffb504c94b0eb26abd248a2
#
_entry.id   204096a10ffb504c94b0eb26abd248a2
#
_cell.length_a   1.000
_cell.length_b   1.000
_cell.length_c   1.000
_cell.angle_alpha   90.00
_cell.angle_beta   90.00
_cell.angle_gamma   90.00
#
_symmetry.space_group_name_H-M   'P 1'
#
loop_
_entity.id
_entity.type
_entity.pdbx_description
1 polymer ?
#
loop_
_entity_poly.entity_id
_entity_poly.type
_entity_poly.pdbx_seq_one_letter_code
_entity_poly.pdbx_strand_id
1 'polypeptide(L)'
;WMHVTAINGLKPKQAGIFSILTTRIIHSYSRLQIEKSPSWNNDLWGKPINKWDMLATNLGFSIAFMDGLSKLHLKPTKSELDAVLHLWKYVGYLIGIPLHLLPDTGEEAAKQLYLWSKTQKGIDQDSKDLARALYEEPQRVTFTQNSFMKWFVQKTNIGYNEVLLGSE
;
A
#
# COMPACT_ATOMS: atom_id res chain seq x y z
N TRP A 1 8.46 3.39 2.08
CA TRP A 1 8.85 3.92 0.79
C TRP A 1 10.24 4.55 0.87
N MET A 2 10.44 5.67 1.55
CA MET A 2 11.69 6.44 1.61
C MET A 2 12.95 5.58 1.86
N HIS A 3 12.95 4.71 2.86
CA HIS A 3 14.12 3.86 3.16
C HIS A 3 14.42 2.83 2.08
N VAL A 4 13.38 2.30 1.43
CA VAL A 4 13.50 1.27 0.40
C VAL A 4 14.00 1.86 -0.91
N THR A 5 13.54 3.07 -1.27
CA THR A 5 13.91 3.78 -2.51
C THR A 5 15.16 4.65 -2.37
N ALA A 6 15.68 4.83 -1.16
CA ALA A 6 16.93 5.55 -0.95
C ALA A 6 18.11 4.89 -1.70
N ILE A 7 19.04 5.69 -2.17
CA ILE A 7 20.27 5.19 -2.82
C ILE A 7 20.95 4.19 -1.88
N ASN A 8 21.18 2.97 -2.37
CA ASN A 8 21.74 1.85 -1.62
C ASN A 8 20.86 1.37 -0.44
N GLY A 9 19.60 1.84 -0.30
CA GLY A 9 18.73 1.51 0.83
C GLY A 9 18.50 0.00 1.04
N LEU A 10 18.60 -0.79 -0.02
CA LEU A 10 18.46 -2.27 0.02
C LEU A 10 19.78 -3.03 0.14
N LYS A 11 20.91 -2.34 0.34
CA LYS A 11 22.15 -3.03 0.69
C LYS A 11 22.11 -3.62 2.10
N PRO A 12 22.88 -4.69 2.38
CA PRO A 12 22.97 -5.25 3.73
C PRO A 12 23.26 -4.18 4.79
N LYS A 13 22.59 -4.26 5.93
CA LYS A 13 22.71 -3.33 7.07
C LYS A 13 22.15 -1.92 6.82
N GLN A 14 21.50 -1.65 5.70
CA GLN A 14 20.87 -0.36 5.43
C GLN A 14 19.42 -0.31 5.94
N ALA A 15 18.91 0.91 6.13
CA ALA A 15 17.59 1.15 6.71
C ALA A 15 16.44 0.48 5.96
N GLY A 16 16.53 0.38 4.64
CA GLY A 16 15.51 -0.29 3.83
C GLY A 16 15.38 -1.77 4.14
N ILE A 17 16.50 -2.49 4.25
CA ILE A 17 16.50 -3.91 4.64
C ILE A 17 15.92 -4.07 6.05
N PHE A 18 16.35 -3.25 7.01
CA PHE A 18 15.79 -3.30 8.37
C PHE A 18 14.28 -3.05 8.37
N SER A 19 13.80 -2.06 7.63
CA SER A 19 12.37 -1.76 7.52
C SER A 19 11.59 -2.95 6.97
N ILE A 20 12.08 -3.60 5.91
CA ILE A 20 11.42 -4.77 5.30
C ILE A 20 11.38 -5.94 6.29
N LEU A 21 12.51 -6.28 6.90
CA LEU A 21 12.58 -7.41 7.83
C LEU A 21 11.75 -7.17 9.09
N THR A 22 11.76 -5.95 9.62
CA THR A 22 10.90 -5.56 10.75
C THR A 22 9.42 -5.68 10.38
N THR A 23 9.03 -5.19 9.22
CA THR A 23 7.64 -5.32 8.73
C THR A 23 7.25 -6.79 8.56
N ARG A 24 8.14 -7.63 8.03
CA ARG A 24 7.90 -9.08 7.92
C ARG A 24 7.65 -9.74 9.28
N ILE A 25 8.42 -9.36 10.31
CA ILE A 25 8.25 -9.86 11.67
C ILE A 25 6.92 -9.37 12.24
N ILE A 26 6.61 -8.08 12.08
CA ILE A 26 5.34 -7.49 12.53
C ILE A 26 4.16 -8.19 11.87
N HIS A 27 4.18 -8.42 10.56
CA HIS A 27 3.12 -9.16 9.85
C HIS A 27 2.94 -10.57 10.39
N SER A 28 4.04 -11.26 10.68
CA SER A 28 3.98 -12.63 11.24
C SER A 28 3.40 -12.63 12.65
N TYR A 29 3.84 -11.72 13.50
CA TYR A 29 3.33 -11.56 14.86
C TYR A 29 1.84 -11.17 14.86
N SER A 30 1.48 -10.15 14.09
CA SER A 30 0.09 -9.68 13.99
C SER A 30 -0.84 -10.79 13.47
N ARG A 31 -0.41 -11.55 12.46
CA ARG A 31 -1.17 -12.70 11.97
C ARG A 31 -1.47 -13.69 13.08
N LEU A 32 -0.46 -14.06 13.85
CA LEU A 32 -0.62 -15.02 14.96
C LEU A 32 -1.54 -14.49 16.07
N GLN A 33 -1.53 -13.17 16.34
CA GLN A 33 -2.42 -12.58 17.34
C GLN A 33 -3.86 -12.50 16.81
N ILE A 34 -4.05 -12.10 15.56
CA ILE A 34 -5.38 -11.99 14.95
C ILE A 34 -6.03 -13.38 14.81
N GLU A 35 -5.27 -14.41 14.38
CA GLU A 35 -5.76 -15.79 14.28
C GLU A 35 -6.25 -16.36 15.63
N LYS A 36 -5.71 -15.88 16.74
CA LYS A 36 -6.14 -16.27 18.09
C LYS A 36 -7.32 -15.47 18.61
N SER A 37 -7.67 -14.37 17.95
CA SER A 37 -8.76 -13.52 18.39
C SER A 37 -10.11 -14.16 18.12
N PRO A 38 -11.01 -14.28 19.12
CA PRO A 38 -12.35 -14.82 18.90
C PRO A 38 -13.22 -13.92 18.01
N SER A 39 -12.83 -12.67 17.79
CA SER A 39 -13.52 -11.75 16.89
C SER A 39 -13.13 -11.92 15.41
N TRP A 40 -12.08 -12.69 15.11
CA TRP A 40 -11.67 -12.94 13.73
C TRP A 40 -12.41 -14.14 13.14
N ASN A 41 -13.12 -13.94 12.04
CA ASN A 41 -13.84 -15.00 11.34
C ASN A 41 -13.07 -15.46 10.10
N ASN A 42 -12.38 -16.60 10.23
CA ASN A 42 -11.59 -17.19 9.13
C ASN A 42 -12.44 -17.60 7.92
N ASP A 43 -13.70 -18.03 8.12
CA ASP A 43 -14.57 -18.45 7.02
C ASP A 43 -15.05 -17.26 6.20
N LEU A 44 -15.18 -16.11 6.86
CA LEU A 44 -15.67 -14.90 6.24
C LEU A 44 -14.55 -14.06 5.61
N TRP A 45 -13.40 -13.96 6.28
CA TRP A 45 -12.29 -13.05 5.91
C TRP A 45 -11.03 -13.77 5.47
N GLY A 46 -10.98 -15.11 5.59
CA GLY A 46 -9.79 -15.89 5.32
C GLY A 46 -8.69 -15.67 6.35
N LYS A 47 -7.49 -16.12 6.05
CA LYS A 47 -6.33 -15.91 6.95
C LYS A 47 -5.93 -14.44 6.96
N PRO A 48 -5.70 -13.84 8.14
CA PRO A 48 -5.25 -12.44 8.25
C PRO A 48 -3.87 -12.27 7.62
N ILE A 49 -3.65 -11.13 7.00
CA ILE A 49 -2.38 -10.75 6.34
C ILE A 49 -1.91 -11.88 5.41
N ASN A 50 -2.82 -12.42 4.60
CA ASN A 50 -2.52 -13.49 3.67
C ASN A 50 -1.66 -12.99 2.49
N LYS A 51 -1.14 -13.91 1.68
CA LYS A 51 -0.21 -13.58 0.60
C LYS A 51 -0.86 -12.80 -0.53
N TRP A 52 -2.17 -12.97 -0.74
CA TRP A 52 -2.93 -12.27 -1.76
C TRP A 52 -3.14 -10.79 -1.39
N ASP A 53 -3.47 -10.50 -0.13
CA ASP A 53 -3.59 -9.13 0.37
C ASP A 53 -2.22 -8.44 0.49
N MET A 54 -1.18 -9.18 0.88
CA MET A 54 0.20 -8.66 0.85
C MET A 54 0.64 -8.30 -0.57
N LEU A 55 0.27 -9.11 -1.57
CA LEU A 55 0.54 -8.80 -2.98
C LEU A 55 -0.18 -7.53 -3.40
N ALA A 56 -1.47 -7.40 -3.09
CA ALA A 56 -2.23 -6.20 -3.44
C ALA A 56 -1.61 -4.92 -2.84
N THR A 57 -1.17 -4.98 -1.58
CA THR A 57 -0.45 -3.87 -0.94
C THR A 57 0.87 -3.55 -1.68
N ASN A 58 1.62 -4.59 -2.08
CA ASN A 58 2.85 -4.43 -2.86
C ASN A 58 2.56 -3.78 -4.24
N LEU A 59 1.47 -4.19 -4.90
CA LEU A 59 1.00 -3.60 -6.15
C LEU A 59 0.50 -2.16 -5.98
N GLY A 60 -0.05 -1.83 -4.82
CA GLY A 60 -0.40 -0.46 -4.46
C GLY A 60 0.81 0.47 -4.43
N PHE A 61 1.94 -0.03 -3.90
CA PHE A 61 3.20 0.72 -3.87
C PHE A 61 3.96 0.75 -5.20
N SER A 62 3.64 -0.08 -6.14
CA SER A 62 4.27 -0.16 -7.46
C SER A 62 3.36 0.35 -8.58
N ILE A 63 2.54 -0.53 -9.15
CA ILE A 63 1.75 -0.19 -10.35
C ILE A 63 0.69 0.90 -10.07
N ALA A 64 -0.02 0.85 -8.93
CA ALA A 64 -1.03 1.86 -8.62
C ALA A 64 -0.38 3.23 -8.31
N PHE A 65 0.80 3.25 -7.69
CA PHE A 65 1.57 4.47 -7.50
C PHE A 65 1.98 5.09 -8.84
N MET A 66 2.47 4.30 -9.79
CA MET A 66 2.86 4.77 -11.12
C MET A 66 1.66 5.27 -11.94
N ASP A 67 0.51 4.61 -11.83
CA ASP A 67 -0.76 5.09 -12.41
C ASP A 67 -1.17 6.43 -11.80
N GLY A 68 -1.07 6.57 -10.48
CA GLY A 68 -1.32 7.83 -9.79
C GLY A 68 -0.43 8.98 -10.29
N LEU A 69 0.87 8.74 -10.51
CA LEU A 69 1.75 9.75 -11.12
C LEU A 69 1.26 10.15 -12.51
N SER A 70 0.82 9.19 -13.33
CA SER A 70 0.28 9.46 -14.66
C SER A 70 -0.98 10.32 -14.61
N LYS A 71 -1.89 10.09 -13.68
CA LYS A 71 -3.08 10.90 -13.42
C LYS A 71 -2.74 12.33 -12.98
N LEU A 72 -1.62 12.51 -12.29
CA LEU A 72 -1.06 13.82 -11.94
C LEU A 72 -0.24 14.46 -13.07
N HIS A 73 -0.34 13.94 -14.30
CA HIS A 73 0.40 14.39 -15.48
C HIS A 73 1.93 14.23 -15.42
N LEU A 74 2.43 13.49 -14.44
CA LEU A 74 3.81 13.05 -14.37
C LEU A 74 3.90 11.72 -15.15
N LYS A 75 4.34 11.78 -16.41
CA LYS A 75 4.31 10.64 -17.33
C LYS A 75 5.56 9.76 -17.15
N PRO A 76 5.51 8.72 -16.30
CA PRO A 76 6.64 7.81 -16.15
C PRO A 76 6.87 7.06 -17.46
N THR A 77 8.13 6.89 -17.79
CA THR A 77 8.55 6.08 -18.93
C THR A 77 8.36 4.60 -18.65
N LYS A 78 8.34 3.78 -19.71
CA LYS A 78 8.32 2.32 -19.55
C LYS A 78 9.50 1.81 -18.72
N SER A 79 10.69 2.37 -18.92
CA SER A 79 11.89 1.98 -18.15
C SER A 79 11.76 2.28 -16.65
N GLU A 80 11.15 3.41 -16.29
CA GLU A 80 10.89 3.76 -14.88
C GLU A 80 9.83 2.85 -14.27
N LEU A 81 8.78 2.52 -15.01
CA LEU A 81 7.78 1.53 -14.56
C LEU A 81 8.43 0.16 -14.31
N ASP A 82 9.21 -0.33 -15.27
CA ASP A 82 9.89 -1.63 -15.16
C ASP A 82 10.86 -1.65 -13.97
N ALA A 83 11.59 -0.55 -13.74
CA ALA A 83 12.50 -0.42 -12.60
C ALA A 83 11.75 -0.42 -11.25
N VAL A 84 10.62 0.29 -11.15
CA VAL A 84 9.78 0.31 -9.94
C VAL A 84 9.19 -1.07 -9.68
N LEU A 85 8.68 -1.76 -10.70
CA LEU A 85 8.17 -3.12 -10.57
C LEU A 85 9.26 -4.09 -10.11
N HIS A 86 10.46 -4.02 -10.68
CA HIS A 86 11.59 -4.84 -10.27
C HIS A 86 11.98 -4.60 -8.81
N LEU A 87 12.06 -3.34 -8.39
CA LEU A 87 12.31 -2.97 -6.99
C LEU A 87 11.27 -3.59 -6.06
N TRP A 88 9.98 -3.40 -6.36
CA TRP A 88 8.89 -3.90 -5.51
C TRP A 88 8.72 -5.41 -5.58
N LYS A 89 9.10 -6.06 -6.68
CA LYS A 89 9.23 -7.52 -6.76
C LYS A 89 10.25 -8.03 -5.74
N TYR A 90 11.42 -7.39 -5.66
CA TYR A 90 12.45 -7.74 -4.67
C TYR A 90 11.98 -7.49 -3.24
N VAL A 91 11.35 -6.34 -2.97
CA VAL A 91 10.77 -6.03 -1.66
C VAL A 91 9.69 -7.05 -1.29
N GLY A 92 8.79 -7.37 -2.21
CA GLY A 92 7.73 -8.37 -2.02
C GLY A 92 8.28 -9.75 -1.66
N TYR A 93 9.34 -10.18 -2.33
CA TYR A 93 10.05 -11.41 -2.00
C TYR A 93 10.63 -11.38 -0.58
N LEU A 94 11.32 -10.31 -0.21
CA LEU A 94 11.93 -10.15 1.12
C LEU A 94 10.89 -10.11 2.24
N ILE A 95 9.72 -9.48 2.01
CA ILE A 95 8.64 -9.44 3.00
C ILE A 95 7.89 -10.77 3.11
N GLY A 96 8.15 -11.69 2.18
CA GLY A 96 7.68 -13.07 2.22
C GLY A 96 6.50 -13.40 1.29
N ILE A 97 6.30 -12.63 0.22
CA ILE A 97 5.41 -13.03 -0.87
C ILE A 97 6.15 -14.06 -1.73
N PRO A 98 5.53 -15.21 -2.06
CA PRO A 98 6.13 -16.19 -2.95
C PRO A 98 6.48 -15.60 -4.32
N LEU A 99 7.66 -15.93 -4.85
CA LEU A 99 8.17 -15.33 -6.07
C LEU A 99 7.23 -15.53 -7.27
N HIS A 100 6.57 -16.68 -7.36
CA HIS A 100 5.63 -17.00 -8.45
C HIS A 100 4.33 -16.18 -8.43
N LEU A 101 4.05 -15.47 -7.35
CA LEU A 101 2.92 -14.53 -7.27
C LEU A 101 3.32 -13.11 -7.67
N LEU A 102 4.60 -12.78 -7.65
CA LEU A 102 5.09 -11.45 -7.94
C LEU A 102 5.21 -11.24 -9.45
N PRO A 103 4.56 -10.20 -10.02
CA PRO A 103 4.53 -9.98 -11.45
C PRO A 103 5.89 -9.59 -12.03
N ASP A 104 6.10 -9.94 -13.30
CA ASP A 104 7.27 -9.54 -14.08
C ASP A 104 7.01 -8.30 -14.96
N THR A 105 5.72 -8.04 -15.26
CA THR A 105 5.34 -6.95 -16.17
C THR A 105 4.25 -6.07 -15.57
N GLY A 106 4.13 -4.84 -16.09
CA GLY A 106 3.04 -3.92 -15.70
C GLY A 106 1.65 -4.49 -16.03
N GLU A 107 1.53 -5.24 -17.12
CA GLU A 107 0.27 -5.88 -17.51
C GLU A 107 -0.14 -6.96 -16.51
N GLU A 108 0.79 -7.81 -16.11
CA GLU A 108 0.53 -8.83 -15.07
C GLU A 108 0.17 -8.15 -13.73
N ALA A 109 0.89 -7.11 -13.34
CA ALA A 109 0.64 -6.34 -12.12
C ALA A 109 -0.77 -5.74 -12.11
N ALA A 110 -1.18 -5.09 -13.21
CA ALA A 110 -2.51 -4.50 -13.36
C ALA A 110 -3.61 -5.58 -13.32
N LYS A 111 -3.40 -6.71 -14.03
CA LYS A 111 -4.32 -7.86 -14.02
C LYS A 111 -4.47 -8.43 -12.61
N GLN A 112 -3.39 -8.62 -11.88
CA GLN A 112 -3.44 -9.16 -10.51
C GLN A 112 -4.15 -8.19 -9.56
N LEU A 113 -3.91 -6.88 -9.66
CA LEU A 113 -4.60 -5.88 -8.85
C LEU A 113 -6.11 -5.86 -9.15
N TYR A 114 -6.48 -5.96 -10.43
CA TYR A 114 -7.87 -6.08 -10.85
C TYR A 114 -8.51 -7.36 -10.29
N LEU A 115 -7.85 -8.52 -10.41
CA LEU A 115 -8.35 -9.77 -9.86
C LEU A 115 -8.51 -9.71 -8.35
N TRP A 116 -7.56 -9.11 -7.65
CA TRP A 116 -7.69 -8.89 -6.21
C TRP A 116 -8.92 -8.05 -5.88
N SER A 117 -9.17 -6.96 -6.59
CA SER A 117 -10.34 -6.10 -6.36
C SER A 117 -11.67 -6.87 -6.51
N LYS A 118 -11.72 -7.87 -7.41
CA LYS A 118 -12.90 -8.75 -7.61
C LYS A 118 -13.11 -9.75 -6.48
N THR A 119 -12.10 -10.02 -5.67
CA THR A 119 -12.20 -10.90 -4.49
C THR A 119 -12.64 -10.17 -3.24
N GLN A 120 -12.65 -8.82 -3.28
CA GLN A 120 -13.03 -8.03 -2.13
C GLN A 120 -14.54 -7.99 -1.97
N LYS A 121 -14.99 -8.03 -0.72
CA LYS A 121 -16.39 -7.80 -0.37
C LYS A 121 -16.70 -6.31 -0.48
N GLY A 122 -17.98 -6.00 -0.53
CA GLY A 122 -18.45 -4.60 -0.53
C GLY A 122 -18.02 -3.83 0.72
N ILE A 123 -18.12 -2.52 0.63
CA ILE A 123 -17.77 -1.59 1.71
C ILE A 123 -18.64 -1.86 2.94
N ASP A 124 -18.00 -2.12 4.07
CA ASP A 124 -18.62 -2.29 5.38
C ASP A 124 -18.46 -1.05 6.28
N GLN A 125 -18.88 -1.15 7.52
CA GLN A 125 -18.79 -0.04 8.47
C GLN A 125 -17.32 0.25 8.84
N ASP A 126 -16.50 -0.78 9.00
CA ASP A 126 -15.07 -0.64 9.34
C ASP A 126 -14.31 0.10 8.25
N SER A 127 -14.62 -0.20 6.97
CA SER A 127 -14.07 0.51 5.81
C SER A 127 -14.43 2.01 5.82
N LYS A 128 -15.70 2.33 6.17
CA LYS A 128 -16.15 3.73 6.27
C LYS A 128 -15.50 4.46 7.43
N ASP A 129 -15.32 3.80 8.56
CA ASP A 129 -14.70 4.40 9.75
C ASP A 129 -13.20 4.64 9.52
N LEU A 130 -12.51 3.72 8.83
CA LEU A 130 -11.13 3.92 8.42
C LEU A 130 -11.00 5.09 7.43
N ALA A 131 -11.86 5.16 6.41
CA ALA A 131 -11.86 6.26 5.46
C ALA A 131 -12.11 7.60 6.15
N ARG A 132 -13.05 7.66 7.11
CA ARG A 132 -13.29 8.85 7.93
C ARG A 132 -12.08 9.24 8.76
N ALA A 133 -11.43 8.27 9.41
CA ALA A 133 -10.23 8.54 10.21
C ALA A 133 -9.09 9.13 9.36
N LEU A 134 -8.88 8.62 8.15
CA LEU A 134 -7.92 9.15 7.20
C LEU A 134 -8.29 10.55 6.69
N TYR A 135 -9.57 10.81 6.44
CA TYR A 135 -10.06 12.12 6.04
C TYR A 135 -9.87 13.19 7.13
N GLU A 136 -10.07 12.81 8.41
CA GLU A 136 -9.95 13.71 9.56
C GLU A 136 -8.51 13.84 10.06
N GLU A 137 -7.60 12.96 9.65
CA GLU A 137 -6.22 12.90 10.14
C GLU A 137 -5.51 14.27 10.08
N PRO A 138 -5.57 15.09 9.00
CA PRO A 138 -4.91 16.39 8.96
C PRO A 138 -5.35 17.38 10.04
N GLN A 139 -6.57 17.22 10.58
CA GLN A 139 -7.06 18.04 11.69
C GLN A 139 -6.51 17.60 13.05
N ARG A 140 -6.15 16.34 13.18
CA ARG A 140 -5.70 15.71 14.43
C ARG A 140 -4.18 15.76 14.63
N VAL A 141 -3.42 15.88 13.52
CA VAL A 141 -1.95 15.90 13.59
C VAL A 141 -1.40 17.12 14.33
N THR A 142 -0.22 16.93 14.93
CA THR A 142 0.42 17.93 15.79
C THR A 142 1.54 18.70 15.10
N PHE A 143 1.77 18.50 13.79
CA PHE A 143 2.83 19.18 13.05
C PHE A 143 2.66 20.71 13.00
N THR A 144 1.44 21.21 13.18
CA THR A 144 1.13 22.63 13.28
C THR A 144 -0.08 22.86 14.18
N GLN A 145 -0.09 23.99 14.89
CA GLN A 145 -1.27 24.48 15.62
C GLN A 145 -2.10 25.46 14.78
N ASN A 146 -1.64 25.82 13.58
CA ASN A 146 -2.32 26.75 12.70
C ASN A 146 -3.52 26.08 12.01
N SER A 147 -4.73 26.50 12.36
CA SER A 147 -5.98 25.96 11.82
C SER A 147 -6.10 26.14 10.30
N PHE A 148 -5.60 27.25 9.75
CA PHE A 148 -5.58 27.47 8.30
C PHE A 148 -4.68 26.45 7.60
N MET A 149 -3.50 26.17 8.15
CA MET A 149 -2.60 25.16 7.59
C MET A 149 -3.21 23.76 7.62
N LYS A 150 -3.86 23.39 8.72
CA LYS A 150 -4.59 22.12 8.83
C LYS A 150 -5.70 22.01 7.78
N TRP A 151 -6.51 23.06 7.65
CA TRP A 151 -7.54 23.12 6.63
C TRP A 151 -6.97 23.03 5.20
N PHE A 152 -5.89 23.76 4.92
CA PHE A 152 -5.23 23.73 3.62
C PHE A 152 -4.73 22.32 3.27
N VAL A 153 -4.05 21.63 4.18
CA VAL A 153 -3.58 20.25 3.99
C VAL A 153 -4.77 19.31 3.75
N GLN A 154 -5.85 19.44 4.52
CA GLN A 154 -7.05 18.62 4.32
C GLN A 154 -7.66 18.85 2.94
N LYS A 155 -7.82 20.10 2.49
CA LYS A 155 -8.35 20.40 1.15
C LYS A 155 -7.47 19.90 0.04
N THR A 156 -6.15 19.98 0.22
CA THR A 156 -5.18 19.44 -0.74
C THR A 156 -5.30 17.92 -0.83
N ASN A 157 -5.42 17.21 0.29
CA ASN A 157 -5.60 15.75 0.31
C ASN A 157 -6.91 15.34 -0.38
N ILE A 158 -8.00 16.08 -0.17
CA ILE A 158 -9.28 15.83 -0.85
C ILE A 158 -9.10 15.99 -2.37
N GLY A 159 -8.51 17.10 -2.82
CA GLY A 159 -8.28 17.33 -4.24
C GLY A 159 -7.40 16.25 -4.89
N TYR A 160 -6.36 15.77 -4.21
CA TYR A 160 -5.58 14.63 -4.69
C TYR A 160 -6.41 13.35 -4.78
N ASN A 161 -7.24 13.06 -3.78
CA ASN A 161 -8.11 11.88 -3.81
C ASN A 161 -9.11 11.94 -4.97
N GLU A 162 -9.72 13.09 -5.25
CA GLU A 162 -10.62 13.28 -6.39
C GLU A 162 -9.91 13.03 -7.73
N VAL A 163 -8.68 13.51 -7.89
CA VAL A 163 -7.88 13.27 -9.11
C VAL A 163 -7.48 11.81 -9.26
N LEU A 164 -7.07 11.17 -8.15
CA LEU A 164 -6.53 9.80 -8.17
C LEU A 164 -7.62 8.73 -8.29
N LEU A 165 -8.74 8.94 -7.61
CA LEU A 165 -9.84 7.96 -7.55
C LEU A 165 -10.95 8.23 -8.57
N GLY A 166 -10.99 9.43 -9.14
CA GLY A 166 -12.07 9.92 -9.99
C GLY A 166 -13.16 10.62 -9.16
N SER A 167 -13.81 11.61 -9.76
CA SER A 167 -15.07 12.14 -9.22
C SER A 167 -16.21 11.18 -9.58
N GLU A 168 -16.97 10.74 -8.58
CA GLU A 168 -18.28 10.08 -8.81
C GLU A 168 -19.25 11.02 -9.54
#